data_31aed2c564b71efaf580556e023822a2
#
_entry.id   31aed2c564b71efaf580556e023822a2
#
_cell.length_a   1.000
_cell.length_b   1.000
_cell.length_c   1.000
_cell.angle_alpha   90.00
_cell.angle_beta   90.00
_cell.angle_gamma   90.00
#
_symmetry.space_group_name_H-M   'P 1'
#
loop_
_entity.id
_entity.type
_entity.pdbx_description
1 polymer ?
#
loop_
_entity_poly.entity_id
_entity_poly.type
_entity_poly.pdbx_seq_one_letter_code
_entity_poly.pdbx_strand_id
1 'polypeptide(L)'
;FDRALEMVHELCITHGLYLLNSVNPFRLEGQKTIGFEVVDQLGAVPDRIVLPVGNAGNISAVHKGLNELLALGFIDRLPMMTGVQAAGSAPIARAVAEGLPVVVPEPCPETIATAIRIGAPVNAEKALTAIRATGGTATTVTDAEILAMQRDIARKEGIGVEPASAASVAGIKRLVEEGAIDRDERIVCVVTGHLLKDPETVIAQCEPPIEIDADLSSLLSALSF
;
A
#
# COMPACT_ATOMS: atom_id res chain seq x y z
N PHE A 1 -6.52 14.29 -5.52
CA PHE A 1 -5.04 14.23 -5.58
C PHE A 1 -4.51 14.79 -6.89
N ASP A 2 -4.98 14.31 -8.05
CA ASP A 2 -4.43 14.65 -9.38
C ASP A 2 -4.47 16.17 -9.64
N ARG A 3 -5.59 16.84 -9.34
CA ARG A 3 -5.70 18.31 -9.46
C ARG A 3 -4.74 19.04 -8.53
N ALA A 4 -4.52 18.57 -7.31
CA ALA A 4 -3.55 19.17 -6.39
C ALA A 4 -2.11 19.02 -6.91
N LEU A 5 -1.78 17.90 -7.54
CA LEU A 5 -0.48 17.65 -8.15
C LEU A 5 -0.21 18.62 -9.33
N GLU A 6 -1.21 18.83 -10.19
CA GLU A 6 -1.12 19.82 -11.28
C GLU A 6 -0.82 21.23 -10.76
N MET A 7 -1.57 21.68 -9.73
CA MET A 7 -1.37 22.99 -9.10
C MET A 7 0.02 23.12 -8.48
N VAL A 8 0.51 22.09 -7.81
CA VAL A 8 1.86 22.09 -7.23
C VAL A 8 2.94 22.13 -8.32
N HIS A 9 2.74 21.41 -9.43
CA HIS A 9 3.63 21.49 -10.60
C HIS A 9 3.72 22.92 -11.16
N GLU A 10 2.58 23.57 -11.33
CA GLU A 10 2.53 24.97 -11.80
C GLU A 10 3.28 25.91 -10.84
N LEU A 11 3.07 25.74 -9.54
CA LEU A 11 3.79 26.53 -8.51
C LEU A 11 5.30 26.28 -8.53
N CYS A 12 5.74 25.05 -8.78
CA CYS A 12 7.16 24.74 -8.90
C CYS A 12 7.80 25.47 -10.08
N ILE A 13 7.11 25.52 -11.22
CA ILE A 13 7.61 26.17 -12.44
C ILE A 13 7.59 27.71 -12.28
N THR A 14 6.49 28.25 -11.76
CA THR A 14 6.26 29.71 -11.74
C THR A 14 6.92 30.40 -10.54
N HIS A 15 7.07 29.73 -9.41
CA HIS A 15 7.56 30.29 -8.16
C HIS A 15 8.83 29.63 -7.63
N GLY A 16 9.44 28.70 -8.37
CA GLY A 16 10.69 28.06 -7.99
C GLY A 16 10.61 27.17 -6.76
N LEU A 17 9.43 26.64 -6.43
CA LEU A 17 9.27 25.70 -5.31
C LEU A 17 9.86 24.34 -5.66
N TYR A 18 10.46 23.68 -4.68
CA TYR A 18 11.04 22.35 -4.88
C TYR A 18 10.00 21.24 -4.65
N LEU A 19 9.81 20.40 -5.66
CA LEU A 19 8.82 19.33 -5.64
C LEU A 19 9.33 18.10 -4.88
N LEU A 20 8.67 17.75 -3.77
CA LEU A 20 9.06 16.64 -2.89
C LEU A 20 8.19 15.39 -3.01
N ASN A 21 7.32 15.31 -4.01
CA ASN A 21 6.39 14.20 -4.15
C ASN A 21 6.94 13.02 -4.97
N SER A 22 6.06 12.11 -5.39
CA SER A 22 6.38 10.86 -6.09
C SER A 22 7.07 11.00 -7.45
N VAL A 23 7.19 12.21 -8.00
CA VAL A 23 7.93 12.50 -9.24
C VAL A 23 9.39 12.88 -8.96
N ASN A 24 9.75 13.15 -7.71
CA ASN A 24 11.11 13.51 -7.33
C ASN A 24 12.02 12.26 -7.34
N PRO A 25 13.08 12.25 -8.16
CA PRO A 25 13.97 11.08 -8.27
C PRO A 25 14.70 10.77 -6.95
N PHE A 26 15.07 11.77 -6.16
CA PHE A 26 15.72 11.55 -4.87
C PHE A 26 14.79 10.87 -3.86
N ARG A 27 13.49 11.06 -3.96
CA ARG A 27 12.54 10.31 -3.15
C ARG A 27 12.54 8.83 -3.49
N LEU A 28 12.63 8.47 -4.77
CA LEU A 28 12.75 7.07 -5.20
C LEU A 28 14.05 6.45 -4.72
N GLU A 29 15.16 7.21 -4.75
CA GLU A 29 16.47 6.77 -4.21
C GLU A 29 16.40 6.51 -2.70
N GLY A 30 15.64 7.28 -1.94
CA GLY A 30 15.41 7.00 -0.53
C GLY A 30 14.50 5.79 -0.32
N GLN A 31 13.39 5.70 -1.04
CA GLN A 31 12.43 4.60 -0.87
C GLN A 31 12.95 3.23 -1.33
N LYS A 32 13.92 3.15 -2.23
CA LYS A 32 14.50 1.88 -2.68
C LYS A 32 15.15 1.10 -1.55
N THR A 33 15.59 1.77 -0.47
CA THR A 33 16.22 1.13 0.69
C THR A 33 15.28 0.18 1.43
N ILE A 34 13.97 0.29 1.26
CA ILE A 34 13.00 -0.70 1.77
C ILE A 34 13.35 -2.10 1.26
N GLY A 35 13.68 -2.23 -0.03
CA GLY A 35 14.12 -3.51 -0.60
C GLY A 35 15.43 -4.00 0.00
N PHE A 36 16.36 -3.10 0.30
CA PHE A 36 17.63 -3.43 0.95
C PHE A 36 17.40 -3.97 2.37
N GLU A 37 16.60 -3.26 3.16
CA GLU A 37 16.30 -3.63 4.55
C GLU A 37 15.53 -4.96 4.62
N VAL A 38 14.62 -5.23 3.69
CA VAL A 38 13.91 -6.52 3.61
C VAL A 38 14.89 -7.67 3.42
N VAL A 39 15.83 -7.56 2.48
CA VAL A 39 16.81 -8.61 2.22
C VAL A 39 17.79 -8.76 3.37
N ASP A 40 18.28 -7.66 3.92
CA ASP A 40 19.22 -7.64 5.04
C ASP A 40 18.62 -8.29 6.30
N GLN A 41 17.41 -7.87 6.69
CA GLN A 41 16.75 -8.37 7.91
C GLN A 41 16.31 -9.82 7.80
N LEU A 42 15.91 -10.29 6.62
CA LEU A 42 15.54 -11.69 6.39
C LEU A 42 16.76 -12.60 6.17
N GLY A 43 17.91 -12.04 5.83
CA GLY A 43 19.09 -12.80 5.41
C GLY A 43 18.87 -13.60 4.12
N ALA A 44 17.80 -13.33 3.38
CA ALA A 44 17.42 -14.00 2.15
C ALA A 44 16.40 -13.19 1.35
N VAL A 45 16.28 -13.47 0.05
CA VAL A 45 15.22 -12.90 -0.79
C VAL A 45 13.89 -13.60 -0.49
N PRO A 46 12.82 -12.89 -0.14
CA PRO A 46 11.49 -13.49 0.00
C PRO A 46 10.97 -13.97 -1.37
N ASP A 47 9.92 -14.75 -1.39
CA ASP A 47 9.30 -15.18 -2.65
C ASP A 47 8.48 -14.04 -3.27
N ARG A 48 7.89 -13.21 -2.42
CA ARG A 48 7.02 -12.12 -2.85
C ARG A 48 7.13 -10.90 -1.93
N ILE A 49 7.06 -9.70 -2.54
CA ILE A 49 6.86 -8.43 -1.82
C ILE A 49 5.56 -7.81 -2.32
N VAL A 50 4.69 -7.46 -1.37
CA VAL A 50 3.35 -6.92 -1.63
C VAL A 50 3.26 -5.49 -1.11
N LEU A 51 2.80 -4.60 -1.97
CA LEU A 51 2.69 -3.18 -1.65
C LEU A 51 1.30 -2.64 -1.99
N PRO A 52 0.77 -1.71 -1.18
CA PRO A 52 -0.37 -0.92 -1.60
C PRO A 52 0.08 0.05 -2.70
N VAL A 53 -0.74 0.19 -3.75
CA VAL A 53 -0.36 0.96 -4.94
C VAL A 53 -1.35 2.08 -5.21
N GLY A 54 -0.91 3.33 -4.99
CA GLY A 54 -1.57 4.54 -5.47
C GLY A 54 -0.80 5.11 -6.65
N ASN A 55 0.10 6.06 -6.39
CA ASN A 55 0.94 6.71 -7.42
C ASN A 55 2.09 5.83 -7.94
N ALA A 56 2.18 4.60 -7.47
CA ALA A 56 3.13 3.57 -7.85
C ALA A 56 4.62 3.90 -7.58
N GLY A 57 4.92 4.97 -6.85
CA GLY A 57 6.30 5.35 -6.52
C GLY A 57 7.00 4.31 -5.64
N ASN A 58 6.30 3.77 -4.65
CA ASN A 58 6.86 2.84 -3.68
C ASN A 58 7.25 1.50 -4.34
N ILE A 59 6.35 0.85 -5.05
CA ILE A 59 6.64 -0.41 -5.76
C ILE A 59 7.77 -0.24 -6.80
N SER A 60 7.79 0.92 -7.49
CA SER A 60 8.85 1.26 -8.44
C SER A 60 10.21 1.42 -7.77
N ALA A 61 10.24 2.07 -6.60
CA ALA A 61 11.46 2.28 -5.84
C ALA A 61 12.01 0.98 -5.26
N VAL A 62 11.15 0.16 -4.64
CA VAL A 62 11.56 -1.15 -4.10
C VAL A 62 12.12 -2.05 -5.20
N HIS A 63 11.43 -2.15 -6.34
CA HIS A 63 11.92 -2.89 -7.49
C HIS A 63 13.27 -2.37 -8.01
N LYS A 64 13.45 -1.03 -8.06
CA LYS A 64 14.73 -0.41 -8.43
C LYS A 64 15.85 -0.86 -7.50
N GLY A 65 15.63 -0.78 -6.18
CA GLY A 65 16.64 -1.18 -5.19
C GLY A 65 17.01 -2.66 -5.30
N LEU A 66 16.02 -3.53 -5.48
CA LEU A 66 16.26 -4.97 -5.66
C LEU A 66 17.05 -5.27 -6.93
N ASN A 67 16.80 -4.55 -8.04
CA ASN A 67 17.62 -4.68 -9.24
C ASN A 67 19.07 -4.23 -9.02
N GLU A 68 19.30 -3.20 -8.21
CA GLU A 68 20.65 -2.78 -7.85
C GLU A 68 21.39 -3.86 -7.04
N LEU A 69 20.71 -4.46 -6.04
CA LEU A 69 21.27 -5.58 -5.28
C LEU A 69 21.60 -6.79 -6.18
N LEU A 70 20.72 -7.10 -7.14
CA LEU A 70 20.92 -8.18 -8.11
C LEU A 70 22.14 -7.87 -9.01
N ALA A 71 22.22 -6.67 -9.55
CA ALA A 71 23.32 -6.25 -10.42
C ALA A 71 24.67 -6.22 -9.70
N LEU A 72 24.69 -5.95 -8.40
CA LEU A 72 25.88 -5.97 -7.55
C LEU A 72 26.22 -7.37 -7.00
N GLY A 73 25.38 -8.37 -7.25
CA GLY A 73 25.60 -9.75 -6.79
C GLY A 73 25.31 -9.98 -5.30
N PHE A 74 24.59 -9.07 -4.63
CA PHE A 74 24.16 -9.26 -3.25
C PHE A 74 22.96 -10.22 -3.13
N ILE A 75 22.19 -10.36 -4.19
CA ILE A 75 21.10 -11.34 -4.31
C ILE A 75 21.24 -12.06 -5.67
N ASP A 76 20.66 -13.24 -5.77
CA ASP A 76 20.70 -14.11 -6.96
C ASP A 76 19.39 -14.10 -7.77
N ARG A 77 18.31 -13.59 -7.19
CA ARG A 77 16.99 -13.49 -7.81
C ARG A 77 16.22 -12.27 -7.33
N LEU A 78 15.20 -11.88 -8.08
CA LEU A 78 14.21 -10.90 -7.63
C LEU A 78 13.00 -11.60 -7.00
N PRO A 79 12.40 -11.03 -5.95
CA PRO A 79 11.10 -11.49 -5.48
C PRO A 79 10.00 -11.11 -6.47
N MET A 80 8.89 -11.84 -6.50
CA MET A 80 7.70 -11.44 -7.25
C MET A 80 7.11 -10.15 -6.65
N MET A 81 6.95 -9.11 -7.47
CA MET A 81 6.38 -7.84 -7.04
C MET A 81 4.85 -7.86 -7.20
N THR A 82 4.13 -7.64 -6.13
CA THR A 82 2.66 -7.66 -6.15
C THR A 82 2.09 -6.32 -5.71
N GLY A 83 1.24 -5.76 -6.56
CA GLY A 83 0.54 -4.51 -6.28
C GLY A 83 -0.89 -4.74 -5.83
N VAL A 84 -1.33 -4.03 -4.79
CA VAL A 84 -2.73 -4.06 -4.34
C VAL A 84 -3.33 -2.66 -4.45
N GLN A 85 -4.48 -2.57 -5.10
CA GLN A 85 -5.24 -1.33 -5.25
C GLN A 85 -6.63 -1.47 -4.62
N ALA A 86 -7.23 -0.35 -4.26
CA ALA A 86 -8.65 -0.34 -3.88
C ALA A 86 -9.52 -0.54 -5.13
N ALA A 87 -10.60 -1.30 -5.02
CA ALA A 87 -11.47 -1.65 -6.15
C ALA A 87 -12.01 -0.44 -6.91
N GLY A 88 -12.31 0.66 -6.22
CA GLY A 88 -12.76 1.92 -6.83
C GLY A 88 -11.62 2.82 -7.34
N SER A 89 -10.36 2.38 -7.27
CA SER A 89 -9.19 3.14 -7.74
C SER A 89 -8.07 2.18 -8.17
N ALA A 90 -8.31 1.42 -9.26
CA ALA A 90 -7.52 0.25 -9.62
C ALA A 90 -6.99 0.22 -11.07
N PRO A 91 -6.46 1.32 -11.63
CA PRO A 91 -6.05 1.36 -13.02
C PRO A 91 -4.90 0.40 -13.34
N ILE A 92 -3.95 0.18 -12.42
CA ILE A 92 -2.81 -0.73 -12.60
C ILE A 92 -3.26 -2.19 -12.51
N ALA A 93 -4.09 -2.54 -11.51
CA ALA A 93 -4.60 -3.90 -11.38
C ALA A 93 -5.42 -4.31 -12.60
N ARG A 94 -6.25 -3.40 -13.14
CA ARG A 94 -6.97 -3.61 -14.40
C ARG A 94 -6.02 -3.85 -15.56
N ALA A 95 -4.99 -3.03 -15.73
CA ALA A 95 -4.02 -3.20 -16.81
C ALA A 95 -3.25 -4.53 -16.74
N VAL A 96 -2.95 -5.00 -15.52
CA VAL A 96 -2.31 -6.32 -15.32
C VAL A 96 -3.27 -7.44 -15.66
N ALA A 97 -4.52 -7.40 -15.17
CA ALA A 97 -5.52 -8.43 -15.39
C ALA A 97 -5.91 -8.59 -16.87
N GLU A 98 -6.01 -7.47 -17.59
CA GLU A 98 -6.38 -7.43 -19.01
C GLU A 98 -5.16 -7.54 -19.94
N GLY A 99 -3.95 -7.61 -19.42
CA GLY A 99 -2.73 -7.68 -20.24
C GLY A 99 -2.45 -6.41 -21.05
N LEU A 100 -2.98 -5.26 -20.64
CA LEU A 100 -2.86 -4.00 -21.38
C LEU A 100 -1.40 -3.50 -21.38
N PRO A 101 -0.87 -3.01 -22.50
CA PRO A 101 0.50 -2.52 -22.56
C PRO A 101 0.71 -1.24 -21.73
N VAL A 102 -0.32 -0.46 -21.51
CA VAL A 102 -0.31 0.81 -20.78
C VAL A 102 -1.47 0.87 -19.79
N VAL A 103 -1.32 1.68 -18.76
CA VAL A 103 -2.38 1.93 -17.77
C VAL A 103 -3.36 2.97 -18.31
N VAL A 104 -4.64 2.62 -18.35
CA VAL A 104 -5.72 3.56 -18.63
C VAL A 104 -6.17 4.20 -17.31
N PRO A 105 -6.11 5.53 -17.16
CA PRO A 105 -6.52 6.20 -15.94
C PRO A 105 -7.96 5.91 -15.52
N GLU A 106 -8.21 5.96 -14.21
CA GLU A 106 -9.55 5.94 -13.62
C GLU A 106 -10.01 7.38 -13.41
N PRO A 107 -11.05 7.83 -14.14
CA PRO A 107 -11.45 9.24 -14.10
C PRO A 107 -12.10 9.65 -12.76
N CYS A 108 -12.72 8.71 -12.06
CA CYS A 108 -13.42 8.95 -10.80
C CYS A 108 -12.95 7.98 -9.72
N PRO A 109 -11.70 8.10 -9.23
CA PRO A 109 -11.19 7.19 -8.22
C PRO A 109 -11.90 7.40 -6.88
N GLU A 110 -12.47 6.32 -6.34
CA GLU A 110 -13.17 6.34 -5.05
C GLU A 110 -12.70 5.21 -4.13
N THR A 111 -12.28 5.57 -2.93
CA THR A 111 -11.98 4.64 -1.82
C THR A 111 -11.80 5.43 -0.53
N ILE A 112 -12.04 4.78 0.60
CA ILE A 112 -11.68 5.29 1.93
C ILE A 112 -10.16 5.35 2.14
N ALA A 113 -9.40 4.51 1.43
CA ALA A 113 -7.94 4.48 1.50
C ALA A 113 -7.33 5.66 0.74
N THR A 114 -7.41 6.86 1.32
CA THR A 114 -7.08 8.13 0.67
C THR A 114 -5.68 8.19 0.07
N ALA A 115 -4.70 7.52 0.67
CA ALA A 115 -3.31 7.49 0.19
C ALA A 115 -3.13 6.68 -1.12
N ILE A 116 -4.09 5.82 -1.48
CA ILE A 116 -4.11 5.08 -2.76
C ILE A 116 -5.29 5.47 -3.67
N ARG A 117 -6.04 6.52 -3.33
CA ARG A 117 -7.11 7.08 -4.15
C ARG A 117 -6.52 7.93 -5.27
N ILE A 118 -5.94 7.28 -6.27
CA ILE A 118 -5.22 7.92 -7.38
C ILE A 118 -5.68 7.31 -8.70
N GLY A 119 -6.28 8.15 -9.54
CA GLY A 119 -6.82 7.74 -10.84
C GLY A 119 -5.75 7.66 -11.93
N ALA A 120 -4.77 8.56 -11.91
CA ALA A 120 -3.71 8.65 -12.91
C ALA A 120 -2.31 8.48 -12.25
N PRO A 121 -1.86 7.24 -11.99
CA PRO A 121 -0.58 7.00 -11.31
C PRO A 121 0.62 7.48 -12.14
N VAL A 122 1.42 8.40 -11.61
CA VAL A 122 2.59 8.97 -12.30
C VAL A 122 3.65 7.91 -12.63
N ASN A 123 3.82 6.90 -11.78
CA ASN A 123 4.80 5.83 -11.98
C ASN A 123 4.18 4.52 -12.52
N ALA A 124 3.04 4.62 -13.23
CA ALA A 124 2.29 3.46 -13.72
C ALA A 124 3.13 2.49 -14.56
N GLU A 125 3.90 3.00 -15.52
CA GLU A 125 4.75 2.19 -16.39
C GLU A 125 5.85 1.45 -15.62
N LYS A 126 6.44 2.11 -14.62
CA LYS A 126 7.45 1.49 -13.76
C LYS A 126 6.86 0.37 -12.91
N ALA A 127 5.62 0.56 -12.42
CA ALA A 127 4.92 -0.48 -11.68
C ALA A 127 4.57 -1.68 -12.56
N LEU A 128 4.05 -1.45 -13.79
CA LEU A 128 3.81 -2.54 -14.74
C LEU A 128 5.10 -3.31 -15.06
N THR A 129 6.20 -2.58 -15.26
CA THR A 129 7.51 -3.19 -15.47
C THR A 129 7.93 -4.03 -14.27
N ALA A 130 7.83 -3.51 -13.05
CA ALA A 130 8.17 -4.22 -11.84
C ALA A 130 7.36 -5.53 -11.68
N ILE A 131 6.07 -5.45 -11.86
CA ILE A 131 5.17 -6.61 -11.74
C ILE A 131 5.47 -7.66 -12.81
N ARG A 132 5.57 -7.25 -14.07
CA ARG A 132 5.77 -8.18 -15.20
C ARG A 132 7.15 -8.81 -15.25
N ALA A 133 8.19 -8.02 -15.03
CA ALA A 133 9.57 -8.49 -15.07
C ALA A 133 9.89 -9.51 -13.97
N THR A 134 9.14 -9.48 -12.86
CA THR A 134 9.30 -10.40 -11.74
C THR A 134 8.32 -11.58 -11.74
N GLY A 135 7.45 -11.69 -12.75
CA GLY A 135 6.38 -12.69 -12.76
C GLY A 135 5.35 -12.48 -11.63
N GLY A 136 5.26 -11.26 -11.12
CA GLY A 136 4.33 -10.88 -10.08
C GLY A 136 2.89 -10.68 -10.59
N THR A 137 2.04 -10.12 -9.73
CA THR A 137 0.63 -9.88 -10.06
C THR A 137 0.12 -8.56 -9.47
N ALA A 138 -1.11 -8.21 -9.78
CA ALA A 138 -1.83 -7.15 -9.11
C ALA A 138 -3.26 -7.60 -8.83
N THR A 139 -3.81 -7.13 -7.70
CA THR A 139 -5.20 -7.42 -7.32
C THR A 139 -5.87 -6.18 -6.75
N THR A 140 -7.18 -6.29 -6.55
CA THR A 140 -7.99 -5.24 -5.93
C THR A 140 -8.63 -5.75 -4.65
N VAL A 141 -8.87 -4.82 -3.73
CA VAL A 141 -9.64 -5.07 -2.49
C VAL A 141 -10.71 -4.00 -2.32
N THR A 142 -11.84 -4.38 -1.78
CA THR A 142 -12.92 -3.45 -1.46
C THR A 142 -12.61 -2.66 -0.19
N ASP A 143 -13.26 -1.52 0.00
CA ASP A 143 -13.16 -0.74 1.23
C ASP A 143 -13.54 -1.55 2.48
N ALA A 144 -14.53 -2.44 2.36
CA ALA A 144 -14.92 -3.34 3.44
C ALA A 144 -13.81 -4.33 3.82
N GLU A 145 -13.12 -4.92 2.83
CA GLU A 145 -11.97 -5.81 3.05
C GLU A 145 -10.80 -5.06 3.68
N ILE A 146 -10.54 -3.82 3.23
CA ILE A 146 -9.51 -2.93 3.80
C ILE A 146 -9.78 -2.66 5.27
N LEU A 147 -11.00 -2.23 5.62
CA LEU A 147 -11.38 -1.94 7.01
C LEU A 147 -11.36 -3.17 7.91
N ALA A 148 -11.84 -4.31 7.40
CA ALA A 148 -11.77 -5.57 8.13
C ALA A 148 -10.31 -5.97 8.43
N MET A 149 -9.43 -5.86 7.44
CA MET A 149 -8.01 -6.17 7.60
C MET A 149 -7.30 -5.17 8.52
N GLN A 150 -7.64 -3.88 8.46
CA GLN A 150 -7.10 -2.87 9.38
C GLN A 150 -7.37 -3.23 10.84
N ARG A 151 -8.62 -3.65 11.15
CA ARG A 151 -8.99 -4.14 12.50
C ARG A 151 -8.24 -5.41 12.87
N ASP A 152 -8.12 -6.34 11.94
CA ASP A 152 -7.43 -7.61 12.16
C ASP A 152 -5.95 -7.40 12.49
N ILE A 153 -5.25 -6.55 11.76
CA ILE A 153 -3.85 -6.21 12.02
C ILE A 153 -3.72 -5.59 13.42
N ALA A 154 -4.57 -4.63 13.76
CA ALA A 154 -4.54 -4.01 15.08
C ALA A 154 -4.80 -4.99 16.22
N ARG A 155 -5.77 -5.91 16.05
CA ARG A 155 -6.17 -6.88 17.09
C ARG A 155 -5.20 -8.04 17.26
N LYS A 156 -4.62 -8.52 16.15
CA LYS A 156 -3.78 -9.73 16.16
C LYS A 156 -2.30 -9.41 16.33
N GLU A 157 -1.85 -8.30 15.76
CA GLU A 157 -0.42 -7.93 15.72
C GLU A 157 -0.10 -6.72 16.62
N GLY A 158 -1.10 -6.00 17.11
CA GLY A 158 -0.89 -4.79 17.91
C GLY A 158 -0.36 -3.61 17.07
N ILE A 159 -0.49 -3.67 15.74
CA ILE A 159 0.03 -2.66 14.81
C ILE A 159 -1.11 -1.81 14.28
N GLY A 160 -1.08 -0.51 14.55
CA GLY A 160 -2.06 0.45 14.02
C GLY A 160 -1.61 1.01 12.67
N VAL A 161 -2.34 0.73 11.61
CA VAL A 161 -2.01 1.14 10.24
C VAL A 161 -3.11 1.99 9.60
N GLU A 162 -2.76 2.85 8.64
CA GLU A 162 -3.74 3.54 7.80
C GLU A 162 -4.48 2.56 6.87
N PRO A 163 -5.68 2.88 6.35
CA PRO A 163 -6.42 1.99 5.45
C PRO A 163 -5.61 1.53 4.23
N ALA A 164 -4.86 2.43 3.60
CA ALA A 164 -4.00 2.09 2.46
C ALA A 164 -2.97 1.00 2.79
N SER A 165 -2.41 1.01 4.01
CA SER A 165 -1.47 -0.02 4.46
C SER A 165 -2.14 -1.39 4.60
N ALA A 166 -3.35 -1.43 5.14
CA ALA A 166 -4.11 -2.66 5.31
C ALA A 166 -4.45 -3.32 3.97
N ALA A 167 -4.53 -2.55 2.88
CA ALA A 167 -4.81 -3.07 1.55
C ALA A 167 -3.80 -4.13 1.12
N SER A 168 -2.50 -3.98 1.42
CA SER A 168 -1.48 -4.98 1.06
C SER A 168 -1.77 -6.35 1.66
N VAL A 169 -2.11 -6.39 2.94
CA VAL A 169 -2.42 -7.65 3.66
C VAL A 169 -3.77 -8.21 3.22
N ALA A 170 -4.78 -7.36 3.01
CA ALA A 170 -6.07 -7.78 2.47
C ALA A 170 -5.94 -8.43 1.08
N GLY A 171 -5.07 -7.87 0.22
CA GLY A 171 -4.79 -8.40 -1.10
C GLY A 171 -4.15 -9.79 -1.06
N ILE A 172 -3.24 -10.06 -0.12
CA ILE A 172 -2.68 -11.40 0.07
C ILE A 172 -3.76 -12.40 0.48
N LYS A 173 -4.58 -12.05 1.47
CA LYS A 173 -5.69 -12.92 1.88
C LYS A 173 -6.53 -13.32 0.67
N ARG A 174 -6.91 -12.36 -0.14
CA ARG A 174 -7.68 -12.60 -1.37
C ARG A 174 -6.97 -13.51 -2.35
N LEU A 175 -5.71 -13.22 -2.68
CA LEU A 175 -4.93 -14.00 -3.66
C LEU A 175 -4.69 -15.45 -3.20
N VAL A 176 -4.54 -15.69 -1.88
CA VAL A 176 -4.44 -17.03 -1.31
C VAL A 176 -5.78 -17.76 -1.37
N GLU A 177 -6.90 -17.08 -1.08
CA GLU A 177 -8.25 -17.64 -1.17
C GLU A 177 -8.62 -18.01 -2.61
N GLU A 178 -8.15 -17.23 -3.58
CA GLU A 178 -8.33 -17.48 -5.03
C GLU A 178 -7.36 -18.54 -5.58
N GLY A 179 -6.39 -19.01 -4.78
CA GLY A 179 -5.37 -19.96 -5.19
C GLY A 179 -4.33 -19.39 -6.17
N ALA A 180 -4.23 -18.06 -6.26
CA ALA A 180 -3.27 -17.36 -7.11
C ALA A 180 -1.87 -17.25 -6.46
N ILE A 181 -1.77 -17.46 -5.16
CA ILE A 181 -0.53 -17.46 -4.39
C ILE A 181 -0.50 -18.74 -3.54
N ASP A 182 0.66 -19.41 -3.50
CA ASP A 182 0.87 -20.56 -2.65
C ASP A 182 0.96 -20.13 -1.18
N ARG A 183 0.39 -20.94 -0.29
CA ARG A 183 0.43 -20.72 1.17
C ARG A 183 1.83 -20.86 1.75
N ASP A 184 2.71 -21.57 1.07
CA ASP A 184 4.09 -21.81 1.49
C ASP A 184 5.06 -20.72 1.03
N GLU A 185 4.61 -19.73 0.21
CA GLU A 185 5.43 -18.58 -0.15
C GLU A 185 5.81 -17.73 1.07
N ARG A 186 7.09 -17.37 1.16
CA ARG A 186 7.55 -16.35 2.10
C ARG A 186 7.20 -14.97 1.57
N ILE A 187 6.22 -14.34 2.17
CA ILE A 187 5.64 -13.07 1.71
C ILE A 187 6.00 -11.94 2.66
N VAL A 188 6.43 -10.82 2.12
CA VAL A 188 6.59 -9.56 2.85
C VAL A 188 5.51 -8.59 2.41
N CYS A 189 4.63 -8.18 3.32
CA CYS A 189 3.66 -7.11 3.11
C CYS A 189 4.22 -5.79 3.63
N VAL A 190 4.33 -4.80 2.77
CA VAL A 190 4.75 -3.46 3.19
C VAL A 190 3.54 -2.72 3.76
N VAL A 191 3.58 -2.46 5.07
CA VAL A 191 2.63 -1.57 5.75
C VAL A 191 3.25 -0.16 5.80
N THR A 192 2.58 0.82 5.19
CA THR A 192 3.18 2.11 4.83
C THR A 192 2.98 3.18 5.90
N GLY A 193 1.74 3.52 6.22
CA GLY A 193 1.44 4.62 7.14
C GLY A 193 0.82 4.17 8.45
N HIS A 194 1.09 4.93 9.50
CA HIS A 194 0.51 4.72 10.82
C HIS A 194 -0.96 5.17 10.85
N LEU A 195 -1.78 4.58 11.73
CA LEU A 195 -3.22 4.88 11.88
C LEU A 195 -3.52 6.37 12.11
N LEU A 196 -2.61 7.11 12.75
CA LEU A 196 -2.78 8.55 13.00
C LEU A 196 -2.72 9.42 11.74
N LYS A 197 -2.42 8.86 10.58
CA LYS A 197 -2.56 9.58 9.29
C LYS A 197 -4.01 9.68 8.82
N ASP A 198 -4.87 8.81 9.32
CA ASP A 198 -6.31 8.79 9.04
C ASP A 198 -7.08 8.38 10.31
N PRO A 199 -7.08 9.23 11.36
CA PRO A 199 -7.72 8.92 12.62
C PRO A 199 -9.25 8.85 12.49
N GLU A 200 -9.84 9.62 11.57
CA GLU A 200 -11.29 9.67 11.38
C GLU A 200 -11.85 8.32 10.95
N THR A 201 -11.19 7.65 10.02
CA THR A 201 -11.58 6.30 9.58
C THR A 201 -11.49 5.28 10.72
N VAL A 202 -10.49 5.41 11.60
CA VAL A 202 -10.35 4.53 12.77
C VAL A 202 -11.47 4.78 13.78
N ILE A 203 -11.71 6.04 14.12
CA ILE A 203 -12.77 6.45 15.07
C ILE A 203 -14.14 5.99 14.57
N ALA A 204 -14.44 6.13 13.27
CA ALA A 204 -15.70 5.69 12.68
C ALA A 204 -15.94 4.17 12.76
N GLN A 205 -14.89 3.37 13.00
CA GLN A 205 -14.98 1.91 13.19
C GLN A 205 -15.07 1.49 14.67
N CYS A 206 -14.86 2.41 15.59
CA CYS A 206 -14.94 2.14 17.02
C CYS A 206 -16.37 2.37 17.52
N GLU A 207 -16.77 1.57 18.50
CA GLU A 207 -17.96 1.88 19.27
C GLU A 207 -17.73 3.18 20.07
N PRO A 208 -18.74 4.04 20.21
CA PRO A 208 -18.61 5.24 21.02
C PRO A 208 -18.25 4.86 22.48
N PRO A 209 -17.44 5.66 23.17
CA PRO A 209 -17.15 5.40 24.58
C PRO A 209 -18.42 5.44 25.40
N ILE A 210 -18.51 4.55 26.38
CA ILE A 210 -19.61 4.56 27.35
C ILE A 210 -19.31 5.66 28.37
N GLU A 211 -20.17 6.67 28.43
CA GLU A 211 -20.09 7.70 29.45
C GLU A 211 -20.73 7.21 30.75
N ILE A 212 -20.00 7.34 31.86
CA ILE A 212 -20.47 6.96 33.18
C ILE A 212 -20.16 8.08 34.19
N ASP A 213 -20.94 8.12 35.28
CA ASP A 213 -20.57 8.95 36.43
C ASP A 213 -19.33 8.40 37.13
N ALA A 214 -18.57 9.27 37.79
CA ALA A 214 -17.32 8.91 38.46
C ALA A 214 -17.56 8.21 39.80
N ASP A 215 -18.35 7.13 39.77
CA ASP A 215 -18.65 6.29 40.94
C ASP A 215 -18.60 4.78 40.60
N LEU A 216 -18.41 3.96 41.64
CA LEU A 216 -18.26 2.51 41.49
C LEU A 216 -19.52 1.82 40.94
N SER A 217 -20.68 2.29 41.29
CA SER A 217 -21.95 1.66 40.90
C SER A 217 -22.18 1.84 39.39
N SER A 218 -21.92 3.02 38.85
CA SER A 218 -21.98 3.32 37.42
C SER A 218 -20.96 2.51 36.63
N LEU A 219 -19.74 2.37 37.16
CA LEU A 219 -18.71 1.54 36.53
C LEU A 219 -19.11 0.06 36.48
N LEU A 220 -19.59 -0.50 37.59
CA LEU A 220 -20.03 -1.90 37.64
C LEU A 220 -21.21 -2.17 36.71
N SER A 221 -22.16 -1.24 36.61
CA SER A 221 -23.29 -1.33 35.67
C SER A 221 -22.82 -1.33 34.23
N ALA A 222 -21.88 -0.46 33.87
CA ALA A 222 -21.32 -0.39 32.52
C ALA A 222 -20.54 -1.66 32.12
N LEU A 223 -19.90 -2.30 33.07
CA LEU A 223 -19.11 -3.54 32.86
C LEU A 223 -19.98 -4.82 32.92
N SER A 224 -21.30 -4.71 33.16
CA SER A 224 -22.23 -5.83 33.25
C SER A 224 -21.84 -6.88 34.31
N PHE A 225 -21.31 -6.42 35.46
CA PHE A 225 -21.08 -7.24 36.65
C PHE A 225 -22.28 -7.25 37.56
#